data_ab323382f92e7d3149803f98d1ebe96c
#
_entry.id   ab323382f92e7d3149803f98d1ebe96c
#
_cell.length_a   1.000
_cell.length_b   1.000
_cell.length_c   1.000
_cell.angle_alpha   90.00
_cell.angle_beta   90.00
_cell.angle_gamma   90.00
#
_symmetry.space_group_name_H-M   'P 1'
#
loop_
_entity.id
_entity.type
_entity.pdbx_description
1 polymer ?
#
loop_
_entity_poly.entity_id
_entity_poly.type
_entity_poly.pdbx_seq_one_letter_code
_entity_poly.pdbx_strand_id
1 'polypeptide(L)'
;MNIDPKTYLRQWADRYKQEVTENIMPFWMKHGVDHVNGGVYTFLNRDGSLMDTTKSVWFQGRFAYICAYAYNHIERNREWLEASKSTIDFIEAHCFD
;
A
#
# COMPACT_ATOMS: atom_id res chain seq x y z
N MET A 1 -17.45 27.89 -15.72
CA MET A 1 -16.05 28.21 -15.45
C MET A 1 -15.18 27.32 -16.32
N ASN A 2 -14.35 27.94 -17.13
CA ASN A 2 -13.48 27.19 -18.04
C ASN A 2 -12.15 26.91 -17.36
N ILE A 3 -11.91 25.65 -17.02
CA ILE A 3 -10.63 25.20 -16.47
C ILE A 3 -9.83 24.60 -17.62
N ASP A 4 -8.58 25.04 -17.74
CA ASP A 4 -7.64 24.45 -18.70
C ASP A 4 -7.50 22.95 -18.41
N PRO A 5 -7.59 22.07 -19.43
CA PRO A 5 -7.47 20.63 -19.21
C PRO A 5 -6.20 20.19 -18.47
N LYS A 6 -5.07 20.84 -18.74
CA LYS A 6 -3.80 20.52 -18.04
C LYS A 6 -3.88 20.88 -16.56
N THR A 7 -4.46 22.04 -16.24
CA THR A 7 -4.64 22.47 -14.86
C THR A 7 -5.59 21.54 -14.12
N TYR A 8 -6.67 21.14 -14.76
CA TYR A 8 -7.65 20.20 -14.19
C TYR A 8 -7.01 18.85 -13.88
N LEU A 9 -6.26 18.28 -14.82
CA LEU A 9 -5.58 17.01 -14.62
C LEU A 9 -4.53 17.09 -13.52
N ARG A 10 -3.81 18.20 -13.43
CA ARG A 10 -2.81 18.42 -12.39
C ARG A 10 -3.44 18.51 -11.02
N GLN A 11 -4.57 19.19 -10.89
CA GLN A 11 -5.30 19.26 -9.62
C GLN A 11 -5.74 17.88 -9.14
N TRP A 12 -6.25 17.04 -10.04
CA TRP A 12 -6.67 15.69 -9.71
C TRP A 12 -5.46 14.80 -9.37
N ALA A 13 -4.36 14.93 -10.09
CA ALA A 13 -3.13 14.21 -9.79
C ALA A 13 -2.61 14.53 -8.40
N ASP A 14 -2.57 15.82 -8.03
CA ASP A 14 -2.15 16.27 -6.71
C ASP A 14 -3.08 15.74 -5.61
N ARG A 15 -4.38 15.73 -5.89
CA ARG A 15 -5.39 15.22 -4.96
C ARG A 15 -5.24 13.72 -4.71
N TYR A 16 -4.98 12.95 -5.76
CA TYR A 16 -4.72 11.50 -5.63
C TYR A 16 -3.43 11.23 -4.86
N LYS A 17 -2.38 11.98 -5.13
CA LYS A 17 -1.14 11.87 -4.35
C LYS A 17 -1.38 12.15 -2.88
N GLN A 18 -2.12 13.19 -2.57
CA GLN A 18 -2.45 13.57 -1.21
C GLN A 18 -3.26 12.46 -0.51
N GLU A 19 -4.23 11.89 -1.20
CA GLU A 19 -5.02 10.77 -0.67
C GLU A 19 -4.14 9.57 -0.36
N VAL A 20 -3.21 9.22 -1.25
CA VAL A 20 -2.28 8.10 -1.04
C VAL A 20 -1.37 8.36 0.17
N THR A 21 -0.79 9.56 0.27
CA THR A 21 0.20 9.86 1.32
C THR A 21 -0.44 10.10 2.68
N GLU A 22 -1.64 10.65 2.74
CA GLU A 22 -2.28 11.05 4.00
C GLU A 22 -3.30 10.06 4.53
N ASN A 23 -3.95 9.28 3.66
CA ASN A 23 -5.03 8.38 4.07
C ASN A 23 -4.78 6.91 3.73
N ILE A 24 -4.49 6.59 2.48
CA ILE A 24 -4.41 5.20 2.02
C ILE A 24 -3.18 4.50 2.60
N MET A 25 -2.00 5.06 2.39
CA MET A 25 -0.77 4.43 2.87
C MET A 25 -0.69 4.39 4.40
N PRO A 26 -1.03 5.47 5.14
CA PRO A 26 -1.06 5.38 6.60
C PRO A 26 -2.04 4.35 7.13
N PHE A 27 -3.22 4.20 6.53
CA PHE A 27 -4.18 3.17 6.92
C PHE A 27 -3.57 1.77 6.81
N TRP A 28 -2.96 1.45 5.67
CA TRP A 28 -2.37 0.13 5.44
C TRP A 28 -1.11 -0.11 6.26
N MET A 29 -0.30 0.94 6.48
CA MET A 29 0.88 0.82 7.35
C MET A 29 0.48 0.52 8.79
N LYS A 30 -0.61 1.12 9.26
CA LYS A 30 -1.08 0.93 10.63
C LYS A 30 -1.83 -0.39 10.81
N HIS A 31 -2.71 -0.73 9.88
CA HIS A 31 -3.66 -1.84 10.05
C HIS A 31 -3.35 -3.07 9.21
N GLY A 32 -2.70 -2.89 8.07
CA GLY A 32 -2.51 -3.98 7.10
C GLY A 32 -1.23 -4.76 7.28
N VAL A 33 -0.13 -4.08 7.58
CA VAL A 33 1.18 -4.75 7.67
C VAL A 33 1.24 -5.63 8.92
N ASP A 34 1.63 -6.90 8.73
CA ASP A 34 1.83 -7.83 9.83
C ASP A 34 3.29 -7.75 10.28
N HIS A 35 3.52 -7.06 11.40
CA HIS A 35 4.87 -6.83 11.93
C HIS A 35 5.44 -8.04 12.67
N VAL A 36 4.63 -9.07 12.91
CA VAL A 36 5.05 -10.28 13.63
C VAL A 36 5.43 -11.39 12.65
N ASN A 37 4.57 -11.69 11.69
CA ASN A 37 4.75 -12.81 10.77
C ASN A 37 5.18 -12.40 9.37
N GLY A 38 5.20 -11.10 9.08
CA GLY A 38 5.53 -10.58 7.75
C GLY A 38 4.32 -10.55 6.81
N GLY A 39 4.47 -9.83 5.71
CA GLY A 39 3.41 -9.67 4.73
C GLY A 39 2.34 -8.70 5.15
N VAL A 40 1.22 -8.73 4.47
CA VAL A 40 0.10 -7.82 4.68
C VAL A 40 -1.20 -8.61 4.84
N TYR A 41 -2.02 -8.19 5.79
CA TYR A 41 -3.36 -8.77 5.97
C TYR A 41 -4.24 -8.42 4.79
N THR A 42 -4.96 -9.40 4.26
CA THR A 42 -5.82 -9.23 3.09
C THR A 42 -7.23 -8.81 3.47
N PHE A 43 -7.72 -9.26 4.62
CA PHE A 43 -9.10 -9.05 5.04
C PHE A 43 -9.17 -8.15 6.26
N LEU A 44 -9.49 -6.87 6.00
CA LEU A 44 -9.68 -5.86 7.03
C LEU A 44 -11.10 -5.33 6.97
N ASN A 45 -11.65 -4.97 8.14
CA ASN A 45 -12.88 -4.20 8.22
C ASN A 45 -12.62 -2.73 7.85
N ARG A 46 -13.67 -1.97 7.63
CA ARG A 46 -13.57 -0.55 7.27
C ARG A 46 -12.79 0.28 8.28
N ASP A 47 -12.93 -0.05 9.55
CA ASP A 47 -12.24 0.67 10.62
C ASP A 47 -10.78 0.24 10.78
N GLY A 48 -10.32 -0.75 10.00
CA GLY A 48 -8.98 -1.28 10.08
C GLY A 48 -8.82 -2.49 10.99
N SER A 49 -9.89 -2.91 11.67
CA SER A 49 -9.81 -4.11 12.50
C SER A 49 -9.67 -5.37 11.64
N LEU A 50 -8.96 -6.35 12.17
CA LEU A 50 -8.68 -7.59 11.44
C LEU A 50 -9.94 -8.45 11.35
N MET A 51 -10.31 -8.81 10.10
CA MET A 51 -11.45 -9.69 9.84
C MET A 51 -11.02 -11.16 9.78
N ASP A 52 -9.88 -11.43 9.12
CA ASP A 52 -9.36 -12.77 8.91
C ASP A 52 -7.83 -12.69 8.77
N THR A 53 -7.15 -13.72 9.24
CA THR A 53 -5.69 -13.80 9.17
C THR A 53 -5.18 -14.48 7.88
N THR A 54 -6.07 -15.00 7.05
CA THR A 54 -5.72 -15.60 5.76
C THR A 54 -5.10 -14.54 4.85
N LYS A 55 -3.95 -14.86 4.25
CA LYS A 55 -3.22 -13.95 3.37
C LYS A 55 -3.23 -14.49 1.94
N SER A 56 -3.78 -13.69 1.02
CA SER A 56 -3.80 -14.02 -0.40
C SER A 56 -2.43 -13.73 -1.01
N VAL A 57 -1.86 -14.70 -1.74
CA VAL A 57 -0.58 -14.52 -2.47
C VAL A 57 -0.69 -13.38 -3.47
N TRP A 58 -1.80 -13.33 -4.17
CA TRP A 58 -2.09 -12.28 -5.15
C TRP A 58 -1.99 -10.88 -4.55
N PHE A 59 -2.61 -10.72 -3.39
CA PHE A 59 -2.65 -9.45 -2.69
C PHE A 59 -1.27 -9.08 -2.16
N GLN A 60 -0.49 -10.07 -1.69
CA GLN A 60 0.87 -9.82 -1.21
C GLN A 60 1.72 -9.21 -2.33
N GLY A 61 1.72 -9.81 -3.52
CA GLY A 61 2.49 -9.30 -4.64
C GLY A 61 2.05 -7.91 -5.07
N ARG A 62 0.75 -7.67 -5.14
CA ARG A 62 0.20 -6.36 -5.49
C ARG A 62 0.57 -5.30 -4.46
N PHE A 63 0.46 -5.62 -3.17
CA PHE A 63 0.79 -4.68 -2.11
C PHE A 63 2.27 -4.32 -2.13
N ALA A 64 3.15 -5.31 -2.29
CA ALA A 64 4.59 -5.07 -2.39
C ALA A 64 4.91 -4.14 -3.58
N TYR A 65 4.27 -4.36 -4.73
CA TYR A 65 4.44 -3.52 -5.90
C TYR A 65 3.96 -2.09 -5.64
N ILE A 66 2.78 -1.93 -5.05
CA ILE A 66 2.21 -0.61 -4.76
C ILE A 66 3.10 0.18 -3.81
N CYS A 67 3.61 -0.46 -2.76
CA CYS A 67 4.51 0.19 -1.81
C CYS A 67 5.81 0.64 -2.47
N ALA A 68 6.40 -0.21 -3.31
CA ALA A 68 7.62 0.13 -4.03
C ALA A 68 7.39 1.24 -5.05
N TYR A 69 6.27 1.18 -5.77
CA TYR A 69 5.89 2.21 -6.74
C TYR A 69 5.69 3.55 -6.05
N ALA A 70 4.96 3.58 -4.94
CA ALA A 70 4.72 4.80 -4.18
C ALA A 70 6.04 5.38 -3.64
N TYR A 71 6.94 4.53 -3.16
CA TYR A 71 8.26 4.96 -2.70
C TYR A 71 9.06 5.62 -3.82
N ASN A 72 9.04 5.05 -5.02
CA ASN A 72 9.85 5.55 -6.13
C ASN A 72 9.25 6.78 -6.81
N HIS A 73 7.93 6.93 -6.81
CA HIS A 73 7.25 7.92 -7.65
C HIS A 73 6.44 8.98 -6.90
N ILE A 74 6.08 8.72 -5.65
CA ILE A 74 5.24 9.64 -4.88
C ILE A 74 6.03 10.28 -3.74
N GLU A 75 6.52 9.47 -2.81
CA GLU A 75 7.26 9.94 -1.66
C GLU A 75 8.22 8.84 -1.20
N ARG A 76 9.47 9.19 -0.92
CA ARG A 76 10.46 8.22 -0.43
C ARG A 76 10.29 7.95 1.06
N ASN A 77 9.14 7.40 1.42
CA ASN A 77 8.82 7.01 2.77
C ASN A 77 9.42 5.64 3.07
N ARG A 78 10.32 5.59 4.04
CA ARG A 78 11.06 4.37 4.36
C ARG A 78 10.16 3.24 4.85
N GLU A 79 9.08 3.55 5.54
CA GLU A 79 8.11 2.54 5.98
C GLU A 79 7.50 1.79 4.80
N TRP A 80 7.24 2.48 3.70
CA TRP A 80 6.70 1.87 2.49
C TRP A 80 7.72 0.91 1.86
N LEU A 81 8.98 1.30 1.83
CA LEU A 81 10.05 0.44 1.32
C LEU A 81 10.21 -0.80 2.19
N GLU A 82 10.19 -0.63 3.50
CA GLU A 82 10.31 -1.74 4.45
C GLU A 82 9.09 -2.68 4.37
N ALA A 83 7.89 -2.13 4.19
CA ALA A 83 6.67 -2.92 4.01
C ALA A 83 6.74 -3.73 2.72
N SER A 84 7.23 -3.15 1.63
CA SER A 84 7.42 -3.85 0.36
C SER A 84 8.40 -5.01 0.53
N LYS A 85 9.54 -4.75 1.16
CA LYS A 85 10.56 -5.77 1.40
C LYS A 85 10.04 -6.90 2.28
N SER A 86 9.38 -6.56 3.38
CA SER A 86 8.80 -7.54 4.28
C SER A 86 7.78 -8.43 3.57
N THR A 87 6.98 -7.85 2.68
CA THR A 87 5.98 -8.59 1.92
C THR A 87 6.63 -9.54 0.92
N ILE A 88 7.68 -9.11 0.24
CA ILE A 88 8.44 -9.97 -0.68
C ILE A 88 9.10 -11.12 0.08
N ASP A 89 9.71 -10.84 1.23
CA ASP A 89 10.32 -11.86 2.07
C ASP A 89 9.29 -12.89 2.53
N PHE A 90 8.08 -12.45 2.87
CA PHE A 90 6.97 -13.34 3.23
C PHE A 90 6.59 -14.24 2.05
N ILE A 91 6.50 -13.68 0.85
CA ILE A 91 6.17 -14.46 -0.35
C ILE A 91 7.23 -15.54 -0.60
N GLU A 92 8.51 -15.18 -0.50
CA GLU A 92 9.60 -16.14 -0.70
C GLU A 92 9.58 -17.24 0.34
N ALA A 93 9.26 -16.91 1.60
CA ALA A 93 9.29 -17.88 2.70
C ALA A 93 8.07 -18.82 2.70
N HIS A 94 6.91 -18.38 2.24
CA HIS A 94 5.65 -19.10 2.47
C HIS A 94 4.85 -19.45 1.21
N CYS A 95 5.14 -18.83 0.08
CA CYS A 95 4.32 -18.97 -1.13
C CYS A 95 4.95 -19.84 -2.23
N PHE A 96 6.19 -20.23 -2.07
CA PHE A 96 6.89 -21.12 -2.99
C PHE A 96 7.24 -22.44 -2.31
N ASP A 97 7.07 -23.51 -3.02
CA ASP A 97 7.45 -24.85 -2.57
C ASP A 97 8.97 -25.07 -2.67
#